data_9e591b0a86bfbbdaf84ea349c56d18bc
#
_entry.id   9e591b0a86bfbbdaf84ea349c56d18bc
#
_cell.length_a   1.000
_cell.length_b   1.000
_cell.length_c   1.000
_cell.angle_alpha   90.00
_cell.angle_beta   90.00
_cell.angle_gamma   90.00
#
_symmetry.space_group_name_H-M   'P 1'
#
loop_
_entity.id
_entity.type
_entity.pdbx_description
1 polymer ?
#
loop_
_entity_poly.entity_id
_entity_poly.type
_entity_poly.pdbx_seq_one_letter_code
_entity_poly.pdbx_strand_id
1 'polypeptide(L)'
;NRETRVYHYRNGSAAAHMTKCDIPEQKLAEADILHLTGITPVLSESCKELTYAAMEQAMKHKTGISFDPNIRRKLWKQEDYRPQDLIRKTTYLFLGMEEAEYIYGTSDINTLGDKLYHSGNMKCVVFKDGSRGAWCYDGDNMLQILPENAICVDPIGAGDAFNAGFLYGIL
;
A
#
# COMPACT_ATOMS: atom_id res chain seq x y z
N ASN A 1 -10.00 28.10 -6.68
CA ASN A 1 -9.57 26.79 -6.15
C ASN A 1 -10.59 26.37 -5.09
N ARG A 2 -11.47 25.42 -5.42
CA ARG A 2 -12.30 24.76 -4.40
C ARG A 2 -11.49 23.59 -3.86
N GLU A 3 -11.02 23.66 -2.61
CA GLU A 3 -10.47 22.51 -1.90
C GLU A 3 -11.57 21.46 -1.74
N THR A 4 -11.38 20.29 -2.31
CA THR A 4 -12.26 19.14 -2.06
C THR A 4 -12.00 18.62 -0.65
N ARG A 5 -13.02 18.70 0.23
CA ARG A 5 -12.95 18.14 1.58
C ARG A 5 -13.70 16.82 1.59
N VAL A 6 -12.97 15.73 1.88
CA VAL A 6 -13.55 14.40 2.01
C VAL A 6 -13.74 14.06 3.48
N TYR A 7 -14.96 13.67 3.85
CA TYR A 7 -15.30 13.19 5.18
C TYR A 7 -15.52 11.68 5.15
N HIS A 8 -14.77 10.95 5.95
CA HIS A 8 -14.87 9.49 6.02
C HIS A 8 -15.52 9.07 7.33
N TYR A 9 -16.75 8.55 7.25
CA TYR A 9 -17.45 7.96 8.39
C TYR A 9 -17.12 6.45 8.48
N ARG A 10 -15.97 6.11 9.04
CA ARG A 10 -15.46 4.74 9.07
C ARG A 10 -15.74 4.03 10.39
N ASN A 11 -15.89 4.78 11.47
CA ASN A 11 -16.17 4.23 12.79
C ASN A 11 -17.53 3.53 12.80
N GLY A 12 -17.59 2.26 13.25
CA GLY A 12 -18.81 1.45 13.26
C GLY A 12 -19.32 1.02 11.87
N SER A 13 -18.54 1.21 10.80
CA SER A 13 -18.90 0.72 9.46
C SER A 13 -18.74 -0.82 9.37
N ALA A 14 -19.41 -1.45 8.43
CA ALA A 14 -19.25 -2.90 8.17
C ALA A 14 -17.77 -3.26 7.94
N ALA A 15 -17.01 -2.41 7.24
CA ALA A 15 -15.59 -2.61 7.04
C ALA A 15 -14.77 -2.62 8.35
N ALA A 16 -15.20 -1.86 9.37
CA ALA A 16 -14.52 -1.85 10.67
C ALA A 16 -14.84 -3.09 11.54
N HIS A 17 -15.80 -3.92 11.10
CA HIS A 17 -16.17 -5.15 11.79
C HIS A 17 -15.64 -6.43 11.10
N MET A 18 -14.85 -6.28 10.05
CA MET A 18 -14.19 -7.43 9.42
C MET A 18 -13.28 -8.16 10.40
N THR A 19 -13.23 -9.49 10.25
CA THR A 19 -12.45 -10.39 11.10
C THR A 19 -11.64 -11.37 10.25
N LYS A 20 -10.72 -12.10 10.84
CA LYS A 20 -9.96 -13.16 10.16
C LYS A 20 -10.85 -14.28 9.59
N CYS A 21 -12.09 -14.44 10.08
CA CYS A 21 -13.03 -15.41 9.53
C CYS A 21 -13.59 -15.01 8.15
N ASP A 22 -13.42 -13.73 7.77
CA ASP A 22 -13.85 -13.23 6.46
C ASP A 22 -12.80 -13.46 5.35
N ILE A 23 -11.64 -14.07 5.68
CA ILE A 23 -10.61 -14.40 4.68
C ILE A 23 -11.07 -15.60 3.86
N PRO A 24 -11.27 -15.46 2.54
CA PRO A 24 -11.63 -16.58 1.67
C PRO A 24 -10.38 -17.40 1.32
N GLU A 25 -9.93 -18.28 2.21
CA GLU A 25 -8.64 -18.98 2.12
C GLU A 25 -8.42 -19.66 0.76
N GLN A 26 -9.44 -20.32 0.20
CA GLN A 26 -9.32 -20.98 -1.10
C GLN A 26 -9.05 -19.97 -2.21
N LYS A 27 -9.77 -18.83 -2.25
CA LYS A 27 -9.56 -17.78 -3.26
C LYS A 27 -8.17 -17.14 -3.11
N LEU A 28 -7.71 -17.00 -1.87
CA LEU A 28 -6.39 -16.46 -1.61
C LEU A 28 -5.29 -17.41 -2.08
N ALA A 29 -5.47 -18.72 -1.92
CA ALA A 29 -4.56 -19.73 -2.40
C ALA A 29 -4.47 -19.82 -3.94
N GLU A 30 -5.55 -19.44 -4.64
CA GLU A 30 -5.66 -19.44 -6.10
C GLU A 30 -5.23 -18.08 -6.72
N ALA A 31 -5.03 -17.04 -5.89
CA ALA A 31 -4.69 -15.70 -6.35
C ALA A 31 -3.19 -15.54 -6.62
N ASP A 32 -2.85 -14.79 -7.65
CA ASP A 32 -1.46 -14.39 -7.92
C ASP A 32 -0.96 -13.32 -6.93
N ILE A 33 -1.84 -12.39 -6.56
CA ILE A 33 -1.52 -11.26 -5.69
C ILE A 33 -2.67 -10.97 -4.72
N LEU A 34 -2.32 -10.80 -3.43
CA LEU A 34 -3.17 -10.19 -2.41
C LEU A 34 -2.80 -8.70 -2.32
N HIS A 35 -3.74 -7.81 -2.66
CA HIS A 35 -3.55 -6.36 -2.45
C HIS A 35 -4.14 -5.92 -1.11
N LEU A 36 -3.33 -5.22 -0.32
CA LEU A 36 -3.68 -4.70 0.99
C LEU A 36 -3.42 -3.20 1.09
N THR A 37 -4.21 -2.53 1.90
CA THR A 37 -4.01 -1.10 2.23
C THR A 37 -3.80 -0.91 3.73
N GLY A 38 -2.97 0.06 4.09
CA GLY A 38 -2.73 0.44 5.48
C GLY A 38 -3.92 1.13 6.17
N ILE A 39 -5.03 1.35 5.45
CA ILE A 39 -6.27 1.83 6.07
C ILE A 39 -6.95 0.72 6.88
N THR A 40 -6.98 -0.51 6.36
CA THR A 40 -7.69 -1.62 7.00
C THR A 40 -7.24 -1.88 8.43
N PRO A 41 -5.93 -2.06 8.74
CA PRO A 41 -5.49 -2.42 10.09
C PRO A 41 -5.69 -1.31 11.14
N VAL A 42 -6.00 -0.09 10.74
CA VAL A 42 -6.26 1.02 11.66
C VAL A 42 -7.75 1.30 11.90
N LEU A 43 -8.64 0.52 11.28
CA LEU A 43 -10.09 0.65 11.48
C LEU A 43 -10.54 0.06 12.82
N SER A 44 -9.98 -1.07 13.23
CA SER A 44 -10.28 -1.78 14.48
C SER A 44 -9.20 -2.83 14.78
N GLU A 45 -9.18 -3.36 16.00
CA GLU A 45 -8.26 -4.45 16.37
C GLU A 45 -8.56 -5.72 15.54
N SER A 46 -9.84 -6.06 15.30
CA SER A 46 -10.19 -7.21 14.44
C SER A 46 -9.70 -7.04 13.00
N CYS A 47 -9.73 -5.82 12.46
CA CYS A 47 -9.19 -5.51 11.13
C CYS A 47 -7.66 -5.61 11.09
N LYS A 48 -6.99 -5.27 12.19
CA LYS A 48 -5.55 -5.45 12.33
C LYS A 48 -5.21 -6.94 12.33
N GLU A 49 -5.88 -7.74 13.17
CA GLU A 49 -5.73 -9.20 13.18
C GLU A 49 -6.00 -9.83 11.80
N LEU A 50 -7.08 -9.39 11.13
CA LEU A 50 -7.41 -9.80 9.76
C LEU A 50 -6.25 -9.54 8.80
N THR A 51 -5.67 -8.34 8.84
CA THR A 51 -4.59 -7.94 7.92
C THR A 51 -3.36 -8.83 8.10
N TYR A 52 -2.94 -9.06 9.35
CA TYR A 52 -1.81 -9.96 9.62
C TYR A 52 -2.11 -11.41 9.21
N ALA A 53 -3.31 -11.93 9.53
CA ALA A 53 -3.71 -13.28 9.16
C ALA A 53 -3.77 -13.45 7.63
N ALA A 54 -4.28 -12.46 6.88
CA ALA A 54 -4.31 -12.50 5.42
C ALA A 54 -2.88 -12.54 4.82
N MET A 55 -1.95 -11.75 5.36
CA MET A 55 -0.55 -11.80 4.94
C MET A 55 0.10 -13.16 5.24
N GLU A 56 -0.14 -13.73 6.42
CA GLU A 56 0.38 -15.06 6.79
C GLU A 56 -0.14 -16.16 5.86
N GLN A 57 -1.42 -16.12 5.52
CA GLN A 57 -2.01 -17.05 4.56
C GLN A 57 -1.44 -16.86 3.15
N ALA A 58 -1.28 -15.61 2.68
CA ALA A 58 -0.66 -15.33 1.39
C ALA A 58 0.78 -15.88 1.33
N MET A 59 1.56 -15.67 2.39
CA MET A 59 2.94 -16.21 2.47
C MET A 59 2.94 -17.74 2.45
N LYS A 60 2.02 -18.41 3.16
CA LYS A 60 1.85 -19.87 3.20
C LYS A 60 1.57 -20.43 1.79
N HIS A 61 0.75 -19.75 1.01
CA HIS A 61 0.36 -20.16 -0.34
C HIS A 61 1.29 -19.62 -1.44
N LYS A 62 2.32 -18.86 -1.07
CA LYS A 62 3.24 -18.18 -2.00
C LYS A 62 2.56 -17.16 -2.92
N THR A 63 1.40 -16.67 -2.50
CA THR A 63 0.70 -15.56 -3.14
C THR A 63 1.50 -14.27 -2.97
N GLY A 64 1.72 -13.52 -4.02
CA GLY A 64 2.40 -12.22 -3.94
C GLY A 64 1.62 -11.24 -3.05
N ILE A 65 2.31 -10.44 -2.25
CA ILE A 65 1.67 -9.44 -1.40
C ILE A 65 1.97 -8.04 -1.95
N SER A 66 0.93 -7.33 -2.32
CA SER A 66 0.98 -5.93 -2.69
C SER A 66 0.46 -5.08 -1.53
N PHE A 67 1.17 -4.02 -1.17
CA PHE A 67 0.80 -3.17 -0.05
C PHE A 67 0.95 -1.68 -0.38
N ASP A 68 -0.10 -0.91 -0.06
CA ASP A 68 -0.12 0.54 -0.10
C ASP A 68 -0.40 1.06 1.33
N PRO A 69 0.56 1.67 2.03
CA PRO A 69 0.34 2.22 3.37
C PRO A 69 -0.84 3.18 3.44
N ASN A 70 -1.07 3.97 2.39
CA ASN A 70 -2.21 4.88 2.23
C ASN A 70 -2.49 5.68 3.52
N ILE A 71 -1.45 6.35 4.02
CA ILE A 71 -1.46 6.99 5.33
C ILE A 71 -2.48 8.11 5.39
N ARG A 72 -3.38 8.00 6.34
CA ARG A 72 -4.33 9.04 6.71
C ARG A 72 -4.01 9.52 8.11
N ARG A 73 -3.26 10.62 8.24
CA ARG A 73 -2.77 11.14 9.54
C ARG A 73 -3.84 11.23 10.63
N LYS A 74 -5.12 11.43 10.25
CA LYS A 74 -6.25 11.46 11.20
C LYS A 74 -6.62 10.09 11.77
N LEU A 75 -6.34 9.01 11.04
CA LEU A 75 -6.62 7.62 11.47
C LEU A 75 -5.44 7.01 12.20
N TRP A 76 -4.23 7.42 11.86
CA TRP A 76 -2.96 6.90 12.38
C TRP A 76 -2.55 7.50 13.72
N LYS A 77 -3.51 7.73 14.60
CA LYS A 77 -3.26 8.22 15.96
C LYS A 77 -2.92 7.10 16.97
N GLN A 78 -2.98 5.84 16.55
CA GLN A 78 -2.66 4.71 17.41
C GLN A 78 -1.13 4.53 17.43
N GLU A 79 -0.53 4.75 18.60
CA GLU A 79 0.91 4.67 18.84
C GLU A 79 1.50 3.27 18.57
N ASP A 80 0.65 2.23 18.52
CA ASP A 80 1.05 0.83 18.39
C ASP A 80 1.12 0.28 16.97
N TYR A 81 0.66 1.04 15.96
CA TYR A 81 0.67 0.56 14.58
C TYR A 81 1.93 1.01 13.84
N ARG A 82 2.74 0.05 13.46
CA ARG A 82 3.97 0.25 12.69
C ARG A 82 3.82 -0.32 11.29
N PRO A 83 3.61 0.52 10.24
CA PRO A 83 3.50 0.04 8.87
C PRO A 83 4.74 -0.73 8.40
N GLN A 84 5.90 -0.44 8.99
CA GLN A 84 7.16 -1.11 8.67
C GLN A 84 7.08 -2.63 8.86
N ASP A 85 6.26 -3.11 9.79
CA ASP A 85 6.10 -4.56 10.04
C ASP A 85 5.34 -5.25 8.89
N LEU A 86 4.38 -4.56 8.28
CA LEU A 86 3.67 -5.04 7.09
C LEU A 86 4.54 -4.86 5.84
N ILE A 87 5.25 -3.73 5.71
CA ILE A 87 6.13 -3.44 4.58
C ILE A 87 7.20 -4.53 4.40
N ARG A 88 7.79 -5.02 5.48
CA ARG A 88 8.80 -6.10 5.42
C ARG A 88 8.27 -7.43 4.87
N LYS A 89 6.95 -7.65 4.92
CA LYS A 89 6.29 -8.87 4.41
C LYS A 89 5.78 -8.71 2.97
N THR A 90 6.05 -7.57 2.35
CA THR A 90 5.47 -7.17 1.06
C THR A 90 6.34 -7.60 -0.11
N THR A 91 5.72 -8.03 -1.21
CA THR A 91 6.36 -8.32 -2.50
C THR A 91 6.43 -7.08 -3.40
N TYR A 92 5.34 -6.30 -3.44
CA TYR A 92 5.19 -5.09 -4.24
C TYR A 92 4.73 -3.94 -3.35
N LEU A 93 5.61 -3.00 -3.05
CA LEU A 93 5.30 -1.85 -2.20
C LEU A 93 4.95 -0.63 -3.04
N PHE A 94 3.82 0.00 -2.73
CA PHE A 94 3.44 1.30 -3.27
C PHE A 94 3.55 2.34 -2.17
N LEU A 95 4.41 3.34 -2.35
CA LEU A 95 4.70 4.33 -1.31
C LEU A 95 4.62 5.74 -1.90
N GLY A 96 3.76 6.58 -1.35
CA GLY A 96 3.74 8.00 -1.69
C GLY A 96 4.98 8.72 -1.13
N MET A 97 5.48 9.76 -1.81
CA MET A 97 6.65 10.52 -1.34
C MET A 97 6.42 11.15 0.05
N GLU A 98 5.21 11.68 0.29
CA GLU A 98 4.85 12.21 1.62
C GLU A 98 4.77 11.12 2.70
N GLU A 99 4.39 9.90 2.30
CA GLU A 99 4.36 8.75 3.19
C GLU A 99 5.76 8.24 3.52
N ALA A 100 6.66 8.24 2.52
CA ALA A 100 8.07 7.94 2.70
C ALA A 100 8.70 8.86 3.75
N GLU A 101 8.49 10.16 3.59
CA GLU A 101 8.96 11.16 4.56
C GLU A 101 8.36 10.93 5.96
N TYR A 102 7.07 10.63 6.03
CA TYR A 102 6.38 10.41 7.30
C TYR A 102 6.87 9.14 8.03
N ILE A 103 7.08 8.03 7.28
CA ILE A 103 7.44 6.72 7.87
C ILE A 103 8.93 6.61 8.16
N TYR A 104 9.77 7.19 7.29
CA TYR A 104 11.22 6.96 7.29
C TYR A 104 12.05 8.22 7.55
N GLY A 105 11.42 9.40 7.58
CA GLY A 105 12.11 10.69 7.75
C GLY A 105 12.95 11.09 6.54
N THR A 106 12.67 10.50 5.38
CA THR A 106 13.37 10.81 4.13
C THR A 106 12.50 10.50 2.92
N SER A 107 12.67 11.30 1.88
CA SER A 107 12.13 11.09 0.54
C SER A 107 13.20 10.85 -0.53
N ASP A 108 14.44 10.56 -0.11
CA ASP A 108 15.49 10.12 -1.03
C ASP A 108 15.19 8.70 -1.51
N ILE A 109 14.63 8.62 -2.74
CA ILE A 109 14.15 7.37 -3.33
C ILE A 109 15.28 6.36 -3.61
N ASN A 110 16.52 6.82 -3.85
CA ASN A 110 17.63 5.92 -4.14
C ASN A 110 18.04 5.17 -2.88
N THR A 111 18.33 5.90 -1.80
CA THR A 111 18.71 5.29 -0.51
C THR A 111 17.55 4.49 0.08
N LEU A 112 16.32 5.01 -0.02
CA LEU A 112 15.15 4.34 0.55
C LEU A 112 14.74 3.11 -0.26
N GLY A 113 14.82 3.16 -1.60
CA GLY A 113 14.54 2.05 -2.49
C GLY A 113 15.42 0.84 -2.20
N ASP A 114 16.72 1.05 -2.14
CA ASP A 114 17.69 0.02 -1.80
C ASP A 114 17.44 -0.59 -0.42
N LYS A 115 17.28 0.26 0.60
CA LYS A 115 16.99 -0.18 1.98
C LYS A 115 15.70 -1.00 2.08
N LEU A 116 14.63 -0.57 1.39
CA LEU A 116 13.35 -1.27 1.43
C LEU A 116 13.41 -2.59 0.68
N TYR A 117 14.00 -2.60 -0.50
CA TYR A 117 14.15 -3.79 -1.32
C TYR A 117 14.87 -4.91 -0.56
N HIS A 118 15.95 -4.58 0.16
CA HIS A 118 16.73 -5.54 0.94
C HIS A 118 16.16 -5.83 2.34
N SER A 119 15.02 -5.20 2.73
CA SER A 119 14.42 -5.41 4.06
C SER A 119 13.53 -6.65 4.17
N GLY A 120 13.22 -7.33 3.05
CA GLY A 120 12.31 -8.48 3.00
C GLY A 120 12.34 -9.19 1.65
N ASN A 121 11.22 -9.74 1.23
CA ASN A 121 11.06 -10.46 -0.04
C ASN A 121 10.51 -9.55 -1.17
N MET A 122 10.91 -8.29 -1.20
CA MET A 122 10.44 -7.35 -2.20
C MET A 122 10.97 -7.68 -3.59
N LYS A 123 10.07 -7.61 -4.57
CA LYS A 123 10.41 -7.63 -6.00
C LYS A 123 10.43 -6.24 -6.60
N CYS A 124 9.69 -5.31 -5.99
CA CYS A 124 9.62 -3.95 -6.49
C CYS A 124 9.16 -2.97 -5.40
N VAL A 125 9.78 -1.79 -5.37
CA VAL A 125 9.34 -0.63 -4.60
C VAL A 125 8.92 0.46 -5.57
N VAL A 126 7.65 0.86 -5.50
CA VAL A 126 7.09 1.92 -6.35
C VAL A 126 6.88 3.18 -5.52
N PHE A 127 7.54 4.26 -5.90
CA PHE A 127 7.37 5.57 -5.30
C PHE A 127 6.42 6.41 -6.15
N LYS A 128 5.30 6.88 -5.55
CA LYS A 128 4.28 7.71 -6.21
C LYS A 128 4.49 9.17 -5.86
N ASP A 129 4.56 10.06 -6.85
CA ASP A 129 4.81 11.49 -6.64
C ASP A 129 3.84 12.38 -7.44
N GLY A 130 2.61 11.95 -7.53
CA GLY A 130 1.52 12.72 -8.14
C GLY A 130 1.85 13.18 -9.56
N SER A 131 1.83 14.48 -9.79
CA SER A 131 2.10 15.08 -11.11
C SER A 131 3.55 14.93 -11.58
N ARG A 132 4.47 14.53 -10.73
CA ARG A 132 5.88 14.26 -11.10
C ARG A 132 6.09 12.82 -11.55
N GLY A 133 5.05 11.99 -11.50
CA GLY A 133 5.06 10.61 -11.97
C GLY A 133 5.34 9.60 -10.87
N ALA A 134 6.00 8.52 -11.25
CA ALA A 134 6.35 7.43 -10.35
C ALA A 134 7.74 6.87 -10.68
N TRP A 135 8.36 6.27 -9.68
CA TRP A 135 9.61 5.54 -9.82
C TRP A 135 9.41 4.11 -9.38
N CYS A 136 9.99 3.16 -10.09
CA CYS A 136 10.00 1.75 -9.74
C CYS A 136 11.44 1.29 -9.54
N TYR A 137 11.75 0.75 -8.38
CA TYR A 137 13.03 0.14 -8.05
C TYR A 137 12.88 -1.38 -7.95
N ASP A 138 13.66 -2.13 -8.73
CA ASP A 138 13.61 -3.59 -8.83
C ASP A 138 14.83 -4.31 -8.18
N GLY A 139 15.66 -3.56 -7.50
CA GLY A 139 16.90 -4.03 -6.88
C GLY A 139 18.16 -3.65 -7.65
N ASP A 140 18.06 -3.52 -8.95
CA ASP A 140 19.18 -3.16 -9.84
C ASP A 140 18.97 -1.79 -10.50
N ASN A 141 17.74 -1.49 -10.86
CA ASN A 141 17.41 -0.31 -11.68
C ASN A 141 16.35 0.55 -11.00
N MET A 142 16.46 1.87 -11.22
CA MET A 142 15.44 2.86 -10.90
C MET A 142 14.84 3.39 -12.19
N LEU A 143 13.62 2.96 -12.51
CA LEU A 143 12.87 3.42 -13.67
C LEU A 143 11.92 4.55 -13.28
N GLN A 144 12.00 5.68 -13.95
CA GLN A 144 11.03 6.77 -13.81
C GLN A 144 9.99 6.71 -14.93
N ILE A 145 8.73 6.87 -14.57
CA ILE A 145 7.62 7.01 -15.51
C ILE A 145 6.97 8.37 -15.25
N LEU A 146 6.98 9.21 -16.26
CA LEU A 146 6.30 10.51 -16.22
C LEU A 146 4.82 10.34 -16.56
N PRO A 147 3.93 11.13 -15.94
CA PRO A 147 2.52 11.10 -16.29
C PRO A 147 2.32 11.71 -17.68
N GLU A 148 1.33 11.24 -18.39
CA GLU A 148 0.83 11.95 -19.56
C GLU A 148 0.20 13.30 -19.13
N ASN A 149 0.18 14.27 -20.05
CA ASN A 149 -0.43 15.57 -19.84
C ASN A 149 -1.96 15.39 -19.74
N ALA A 150 -2.45 15.19 -18.53
CA ALA A 150 -3.87 15.07 -18.24
C ALA A 150 -4.34 16.21 -17.33
N ILE A 151 -5.55 16.72 -17.60
CA ILE A 151 -6.20 17.65 -16.69
C ILE A 151 -6.82 16.84 -15.56
N CYS A 152 -6.34 17.05 -14.33
CA CYS A 152 -6.94 16.42 -13.17
C CYS A 152 -8.33 17.00 -12.90
N VAL A 153 -9.36 16.18 -13.10
CA VAL A 153 -10.76 16.53 -12.80
C VAL A 153 -11.11 16.16 -11.36
N ASP A 154 -10.75 14.95 -10.94
CA ASP A 154 -10.91 14.44 -9.58
C ASP A 154 -9.72 13.54 -9.20
N PRO A 155 -8.98 13.84 -8.11
CA PRO A 155 -7.87 13.02 -7.66
C PRO A 155 -8.29 11.78 -6.84
N ILE A 156 -9.58 11.63 -6.50
CA ILE A 156 -10.06 10.51 -5.69
C ILE A 156 -9.89 9.20 -6.46
N GLY A 157 -9.25 8.22 -5.83
CA GLY A 157 -8.99 6.91 -6.44
C GLY A 157 -7.85 6.86 -7.45
N ALA A 158 -7.16 7.99 -7.73
CA ALA A 158 -6.04 7.99 -8.67
C ALA A 158 -4.90 7.06 -8.22
N GLY A 159 -4.62 7.00 -6.91
CA GLY A 159 -3.63 6.07 -6.35
C GLY A 159 -4.04 4.61 -6.52
N ASP A 160 -5.32 4.30 -6.27
CA ASP A 160 -5.85 2.94 -6.41
C ASP A 160 -5.86 2.49 -7.87
N ALA A 161 -6.23 3.40 -8.80
CA ALA A 161 -6.19 3.14 -10.25
C ALA A 161 -4.75 2.91 -10.73
N PHE A 162 -3.79 3.71 -10.24
CA PHE A 162 -2.37 3.51 -10.54
C PHE A 162 -1.88 2.15 -10.05
N ASN A 163 -2.17 1.79 -8.79
CA ASN A 163 -1.78 0.49 -8.23
C ASN A 163 -2.38 -0.66 -9.04
N ALA A 164 -3.66 -0.57 -9.43
CA ALA A 164 -4.32 -1.58 -10.24
C ALA A 164 -3.68 -1.73 -11.62
N GLY A 165 -3.39 -0.62 -12.31
CA GLY A 165 -2.72 -0.64 -13.62
C GLY A 165 -1.31 -1.23 -13.56
N PHE A 166 -0.54 -0.89 -12.51
CA PHE A 166 0.78 -1.45 -12.29
C PHE A 166 0.71 -2.97 -12.06
N LEU A 167 -0.17 -3.42 -11.15
CA LEU A 167 -0.34 -4.84 -10.84
C LEU A 167 -0.81 -5.64 -12.05
N TYR A 168 -1.71 -5.09 -12.86
CA TYR A 168 -2.14 -5.72 -14.11
C TYR A 168 -0.99 -5.88 -15.11
N GLY A 169 -0.07 -4.92 -15.14
CA GLY A 169 1.08 -4.95 -16.08
C GLY A 169 2.18 -5.94 -15.71
N ILE A 170 2.19 -6.46 -14.46
CA ILE A 170 3.18 -7.44 -13.98
C ILE A 170 2.64 -8.86 -13.89
N LEU A 171 1.33 -9.07 -14.08
CA LEU A 171 0.65 -10.36 -14.18
C LEU A 171 0.65 -10.84 -15.63
#